data_b041944f4bfa6fac371543f6b8f3a311
#
_entry.id   b041944f4bfa6fac371543f6b8f3a311
#
_cell.length_a   1.000
_cell.length_b   1.000
_cell.length_c   1.000
_cell.angle_alpha   90.00
_cell.angle_beta   90.00
_cell.angle_gamma   90.00
#
_symmetry.space_group_name_H-M   'P 1'
#
loop_
_entity.id
_entity.type
_entity.pdbx_description
1 polymer ?
#
loop_
_entity_poly.entity_id
_entity_poly.type
_entity_poly.pdbx_seq_one_letter_code
_entity_poly.pdbx_strand_id
1 'polypeptide(L)'
;MTELHPYYQSHRPAMEDVMRRRIALAQPWLADLGLGDPDRLRQDIMSEFEVVLHQIPYVGGADSRMTDFFMRLIGFMAMGRALRKRGVAPKMIRDVALETYKADLLAVPESERWEAGRRFMSEENRALVREQAAFSHAARYPDDFVYDFVAPGPNDSFEFGVNYRACGFCKFAEKYGDQDILPSICGLDFAAYETRGIKLERTQTLAGGAAHCNFRFSSMNATDTA
;
A
#
# COMPACT_ATOMS: atom_id res chain seq x y z
N MET A 1 16.41 -19.54 -0.20
CA MET A 1 15.76 -18.25 0.11
C MET A 1 16.86 -17.21 0.18
N THR A 2 16.64 -16.02 -0.37
CA THR A 2 17.56 -14.89 -0.24
C THR A 2 17.61 -14.49 1.24
N GLU A 3 18.78 -14.11 1.76
CA GLU A 3 18.88 -13.62 3.13
C GLU A 3 18.07 -12.33 3.29
N LEU A 4 17.29 -12.21 4.38
CA LEU A 4 16.52 -11.01 4.67
C LEU A 4 17.47 -9.84 4.96
N HIS A 5 17.30 -8.72 4.28
CA HIS A 5 18.15 -7.55 4.49
C HIS A 5 18.15 -7.11 5.95
N PRO A 6 19.31 -6.75 6.57
CA PRO A 6 19.42 -6.40 7.99
C PRO A 6 18.43 -5.34 8.47
N TYR A 7 18.11 -4.36 7.64
CA TYR A 7 17.09 -3.36 7.93
C TYR A 7 15.71 -4.00 8.21
N TYR A 8 15.24 -4.89 7.34
CA TYR A 8 13.97 -5.58 7.53
C TYR A 8 14.04 -6.62 8.66
N GLN A 9 15.21 -7.23 8.87
CA GLN A 9 15.42 -8.13 9.98
C GLN A 9 15.20 -7.43 11.33
N SER A 10 15.65 -6.19 11.49
CA SER A 10 15.41 -5.39 12.71
C SER A 10 13.96 -4.98 12.90
N HIS A 11 13.18 -4.85 11.81
CA HIS A 11 11.76 -4.48 11.83
C HIS A 11 10.81 -5.69 11.81
N ARG A 12 11.34 -6.89 11.63
CA ARG A 12 10.56 -8.12 11.49
C ARG A 12 9.53 -8.34 12.59
N PRO A 13 9.84 -8.20 13.91
CA PRO A 13 8.84 -8.40 14.95
C PRO A 13 7.62 -7.49 14.79
N ALA A 14 7.84 -6.20 14.50
CA ALA A 14 6.75 -5.23 14.29
C ALA A 14 5.92 -5.57 13.04
N MET A 15 6.57 -6.00 11.96
CA MET A 15 5.88 -6.40 10.72
C MET A 15 5.02 -7.66 10.94
N GLU A 16 5.52 -8.64 11.71
CA GLU A 16 4.76 -9.83 12.08
C GLU A 16 3.56 -9.50 12.96
N ASP A 17 3.70 -8.59 13.92
CA ASP A 17 2.61 -8.17 14.80
C ASP A 17 1.50 -7.45 14.00
N VAL A 18 1.89 -6.59 13.05
CA VAL A 18 0.94 -5.98 12.10
C VAL A 18 0.21 -7.06 11.30
N MET A 19 0.95 -8.07 10.81
CA MET A 19 0.34 -9.14 10.01
C MET A 19 -0.66 -9.98 10.83
N ARG A 20 -0.29 -10.38 12.05
CA ARG A 20 -1.19 -11.11 12.97
C ARG A 20 -2.46 -10.32 13.28
N ARG A 21 -2.33 -9.01 13.56
CA ARG A 21 -3.48 -8.13 13.79
C ARG A 21 -4.38 -8.07 12.56
N ARG A 22 -3.83 -7.91 11.36
CA ARG A 22 -4.61 -7.88 10.11
C ARG A 22 -5.32 -9.17 9.82
N ILE A 23 -4.70 -10.32 10.06
CA ILE A 23 -5.36 -11.63 9.95
C ILE A 23 -6.55 -11.70 10.91
N ALA A 24 -6.40 -11.20 12.15
CA ALA A 24 -7.50 -11.17 13.10
C ALA A 24 -8.63 -10.24 12.63
N LEU A 25 -8.30 -9.06 12.11
CA LEU A 25 -9.30 -8.14 11.54
C LEU A 25 -10.00 -8.73 10.31
N ALA A 26 -9.29 -9.50 9.47
CA ALA A 26 -9.83 -10.11 8.28
C ALA A 26 -10.81 -11.27 8.54
N GLN A 27 -10.86 -11.81 9.77
CA GLN A 27 -11.63 -13.03 10.08
C GLN A 27 -13.08 -13.04 9.57
N PRO A 28 -13.88 -11.96 9.70
CA PRO A 28 -15.27 -11.98 9.19
C PRO A 28 -15.32 -12.27 7.69
N TRP A 29 -14.53 -11.57 6.90
CA TRP A 29 -14.51 -11.72 5.44
C TRP A 29 -13.83 -13.03 4.98
N LEU A 30 -12.83 -13.52 5.73
CA LEU A 30 -12.20 -14.82 5.46
C LEU A 30 -13.16 -15.98 5.76
N ALA A 31 -14.00 -15.86 6.79
CA ALA A 31 -15.02 -16.87 7.10
C ALA A 31 -16.07 -16.97 6.00
N ASP A 32 -16.50 -15.84 5.44
CA ASP A 32 -17.48 -15.80 4.34
C ASP A 32 -17.00 -16.49 3.06
N LEU A 33 -15.67 -16.66 2.90
CA LEU A 33 -15.11 -17.38 1.76
C LEU A 33 -15.30 -18.92 1.85
N GLY A 34 -15.65 -19.47 3.02
CA GLY A 34 -15.87 -20.90 3.20
C GLY A 34 -14.64 -21.79 2.94
N LEU A 35 -13.43 -21.29 3.22
CA LEU A 35 -12.15 -21.95 2.88
C LEU A 35 -11.73 -23.07 3.85
N GLY A 36 -12.62 -23.54 4.68
CA GLY A 36 -12.37 -24.62 5.65
C GLY A 36 -11.81 -24.08 6.98
N ASP A 37 -10.85 -24.80 7.57
CA ASP A 37 -10.30 -24.50 8.89
C ASP A 37 -9.63 -23.11 8.96
N PRO A 38 -10.12 -22.18 9.80
CA PRO A 38 -9.56 -20.84 9.94
C PRO A 38 -8.11 -20.84 10.47
N ASP A 39 -7.75 -21.78 11.34
CA ASP A 39 -6.39 -21.86 11.88
C ASP A 39 -5.40 -22.30 10.82
N ARG A 40 -5.81 -23.21 9.95
CA ARG A 40 -5.02 -23.61 8.80
C ARG A 40 -4.83 -22.46 7.81
N LEU A 41 -5.89 -21.69 7.54
CA LEU A 41 -5.78 -20.53 6.67
C LEU A 41 -4.83 -19.48 7.26
N ARG A 42 -4.91 -19.22 8.59
CA ARG A 42 -3.98 -18.33 9.29
C ARG A 42 -2.53 -18.77 9.14
N GLN A 43 -2.27 -20.06 9.31
CA GLN A 43 -0.93 -20.64 9.13
C GLN A 43 -0.42 -20.46 7.71
N ASP A 44 -1.27 -20.71 6.71
CA ASP A 44 -0.90 -20.55 5.31
C ASP A 44 -0.58 -19.08 4.97
N ILE A 45 -1.36 -18.12 5.48
CA ILE A 45 -1.09 -16.68 5.30
C ILE A 45 0.25 -16.30 5.96
N MET A 46 0.53 -16.78 7.18
CA MET A 46 1.81 -16.50 7.85
C MET A 46 2.99 -17.17 7.14
N SER A 47 2.79 -18.36 6.56
CA SER A 47 3.81 -19.01 5.75
C SER A 47 4.14 -18.24 4.48
N GLU A 48 3.14 -17.70 3.79
CA GLU A 48 3.35 -16.81 2.65
C GLU A 48 4.01 -15.49 3.08
N PHE A 49 3.67 -14.98 4.24
CA PHE A 49 4.29 -13.76 4.77
C PHE A 49 5.79 -13.96 5.01
N GLU A 50 6.21 -15.09 5.53
CA GLU A 50 7.63 -15.44 5.67
C GLU A 50 8.34 -15.47 4.30
N VAL A 51 7.71 -16.07 3.29
CA VAL A 51 8.27 -16.09 1.93
C VAL A 51 8.41 -14.67 1.38
N VAL A 52 7.37 -13.86 1.53
CA VAL A 52 7.33 -12.48 1.02
C VAL A 52 8.33 -11.58 1.73
N LEU A 53 8.55 -11.75 3.04
CA LEU A 53 9.57 -11.01 3.80
C LEU A 53 10.97 -11.19 3.19
N HIS A 54 11.33 -12.41 2.81
CA HIS A 54 12.63 -12.70 2.16
C HIS A 54 12.72 -12.20 0.71
N GLN A 55 11.62 -11.70 0.14
CA GLN A 55 11.53 -11.18 -1.21
C GLN A 55 11.47 -9.65 -1.27
N ILE A 56 11.24 -8.97 -0.13
CA ILE A 56 11.15 -7.50 -0.08
C ILE A 56 12.45 -6.89 -0.62
N PRO A 57 12.38 -6.03 -1.64
CA PRO A 57 13.56 -5.34 -2.12
C PRO A 57 13.99 -4.26 -1.14
N TYR A 58 15.29 -4.07 -0.98
CA TYR A 58 15.80 -2.92 -0.23
C TYR A 58 15.73 -1.66 -1.12
N VAL A 59 15.04 -0.64 -0.63
CA VAL A 59 14.78 0.61 -1.35
C VAL A 59 15.23 1.85 -0.56
N GLY A 60 16.24 1.70 0.32
CA GLY A 60 16.88 2.83 1.02
C GLY A 60 16.70 2.84 2.54
N GLY A 61 15.91 1.93 3.12
CA GLY A 61 15.73 1.87 4.58
C GLY A 61 15.15 3.16 5.14
N ALA A 62 15.76 3.69 6.19
CA ALA A 62 15.30 4.92 6.87
C ALA A 62 15.36 6.18 5.97
N ASP A 63 16.18 6.16 4.92
CA ASP A 63 16.34 7.30 4.00
C ASP A 63 15.27 7.35 2.90
N SER A 64 14.39 6.35 2.85
CA SER A 64 13.32 6.27 1.85
C SER A 64 11.96 6.06 2.49
N ARG A 65 11.04 7.00 2.29
CA ARG A 65 9.62 6.84 2.68
C ARG A 65 8.95 5.64 2.00
N MET A 66 9.48 5.18 0.87
CA MET A 66 8.95 4.02 0.15
C MET A 66 9.24 2.71 0.87
N THR A 67 10.28 2.67 1.72
CA THR A 67 10.53 1.52 2.61
C THR A 67 9.37 1.29 3.56
N ASP A 68 8.86 2.33 4.23
CA ASP A 68 7.69 2.23 5.12
C ASP A 68 6.43 1.82 4.35
N PHE A 69 6.31 2.27 3.11
CA PHE A 69 5.20 1.90 2.25
C PHE A 69 5.23 0.40 1.93
N PHE A 70 6.41 -0.15 1.58
CA PHE A 70 6.59 -1.58 1.41
C PHE A 70 6.27 -2.36 2.69
N MET A 71 6.87 -1.99 3.81
CA MET A 71 6.66 -2.71 5.08
C MET A 71 5.19 -2.75 5.50
N ARG A 72 4.46 -1.67 5.24
CA ARG A 72 3.03 -1.60 5.59
C ARG A 72 2.14 -2.44 4.68
N LEU A 73 2.43 -2.54 3.39
CA LEU A 73 1.50 -3.16 2.44
C LEU A 73 1.88 -4.56 2.00
N ILE A 74 3.14 -4.98 2.19
CA ILE A 74 3.63 -6.27 1.71
C ILE A 74 2.86 -7.48 2.28
N GLY A 75 2.32 -7.35 3.49
CA GLY A 75 1.47 -8.38 4.09
C GLY A 75 0.21 -8.70 3.30
N PHE A 76 -0.33 -7.73 2.54
CA PHE A 76 -1.46 -7.98 1.66
C PHE A 76 -1.09 -8.82 0.44
N MET A 77 0.17 -8.72 -0.05
CA MET A 77 0.67 -9.64 -1.07
C MET A 77 0.70 -11.08 -0.54
N ALA A 78 1.17 -11.27 0.69
CA ALA A 78 1.18 -12.58 1.35
C ALA A 78 -0.23 -13.15 1.52
N MET A 79 -1.16 -12.35 2.04
CA MET A 79 -2.58 -12.74 2.16
C MET A 79 -3.17 -13.10 0.80
N GLY A 80 -2.92 -12.28 -0.22
CA GLY A 80 -3.38 -12.54 -1.58
C GLY A 80 -2.84 -13.84 -2.16
N ARG A 81 -1.55 -14.16 -1.96
CA ARG A 81 -0.96 -15.45 -2.38
C ARG A 81 -1.61 -16.65 -1.71
N ALA A 82 -1.82 -16.57 -0.38
CA ALA A 82 -2.46 -17.66 0.36
C ALA A 82 -3.88 -17.90 -0.13
N LEU A 83 -4.66 -16.84 -0.36
CA LEU A 83 -6.02 -16.92 -0.89
C LEU A 83 -6.05 -17.44 -2.32
N ARG A 84 -5.15 -16.94 -3.19
CA ARG A 84 -5.01 -17.42 -4.58
C ARG A 84 -4.69 -18.93 -4.64
N LYS A 85 -3.79 -19.43 -3.80
CA LYS A 85 -3.46 -20.87 -3.70
C LYS A 85 -4.66 -21.72 -3.31
N ARG A 86 -5.65 -21.14 -2.64
CA ARG A 86 -6.94 -21.78 -2.29
C ARG A 86 -8.05 -21.55 -3.32
N GLY A 87 -7.71 -21.01 -4.50
CA GLY A 87 -8.65 -20.82 -5.60
C GLY A 87 -9.57 -19.60 -5.46
N VAL A 88 -9.27 -18.67 -4.54
CA VAL A 88 -10.08 -17.45 -4.38
C VAL A 88 -9.86 -16.52 -5.59
N ALA A 89 -10.96 -16.06 -6.16
CA ALA A 89 -10.91 -15.16 -7.32
C ALA A 89 -10.27 -13.80 -6.99
N PRO A 90 -9.53 -13.17 -7.92
CA PRO A 90 -8.83 -11.90 -7.68
C PRO A 90 -9.72 -10.78 -7.14
N LYS A 91 -10.99 -10.71 -7.57
CA LYS A 91 -11.94 -9.72 -7.05
C LYS A 91 -12.17 -9.90 -5.55
N MET A 92 -12.37 -11.14 -5.09
CA MET A 92 -12.62 -11.44 -3.67
C MET A 92 -11.36 -11.18 -2.83
N ILE A 93 -10.17 -11.49 -3.37
CA ILE A 93 -8.89 -11.14 -2.72
C ILE A 93 -8.80 -9.63 -2.50
N ARG A 94 -9.15 -8.84 -3.51
CA ARG A 94 -9.18 -7.39 -3.42
C ARG A 94 -10.16 -6.89 -2.37
N ASP A 95 -11.37 -7.46 -2.35
CA ASP A 95 -12.42 -7.04 -1.42
C ASP A 95 -11.99 -7.35 0.03
N VAL A 96 -11.43 -8.53 0.32
CA VAL A 96 -10.88 -8.88 1.64
C VAL A 96 -9.73 -7.93 2.02
N ALA A 97 -8.80 -7.66 1.12
CA ALA A 97 -7.68 -6.76 1.39
C ALA A 97 -8.17 -5.34 1.73
N LEU A 98 -9.13 -4.82 0.96
CA LEU A 98 -9.70 -3.48 1.16
C LEU A 98 -10.42 -3.36 2.50
N GLU A 99 -11.32 -4.29 2.82
CA GLU A 99 -12.07 -4.25 4.08
C GLU A 99 -11.17 -4.45 5.29
N THR A 100 -10.20 -5.37 5.19
CA THR A 100 -9.18 -5.54 6.24
C THR A 100 -8.38 -4.25 6.47
N TYR A 101 -7.97 -3.59 5.39
CA TYR A 101 -7.19 -2.36 5.50
C TYR A 101 -8.01 -1.21 6.05
N LYS A 102 -9.26 -1.07 5.65
CA LYS A 102 -10.20 -0.10 6.23
C LYS A 102 -10.35 -0.32 7.74
N ALA A 103 -10.58 -1.56 8.17
CA ALA A 103 -10.69 -1.88 9.58
C ALA A 103 -9.40 -1.54 10.36
N ASP A 104 -8.21 -1.82 9.78
CA ASP A 104 -6.91 -1.48 10.37
C ASP A 104 -6.73 0.04 10.50
N LEU A 105 -7.12 0.81 9.49
CA LEU A 105 -7.07 2.27 9.51
C LEU A 105 -8.05 2.88 10.50
N LEU A 106 -9.29 2.38 10.56
CA LEU A 106 -10.34 2.88 11.44
C LEU A 106 -10.13 2.52 12.91
N ALA A 107 -9.24 1.59 13.22
CA ALA A 107 -8.79 1.33 14.59
C ALA A 107 -7.97 2.49 15.18
N VAL A 108 -7.45 3.39 14.36
CA VAL A 108 -6.81 4.63 14.80
C VAL A 108 -7.87 5.70 15.07
N PRO A 109 -7.80 6.44 16.19
CA PRO A 109 -8.76 7.51 16.49
C PRO A 109 -8.93 8.51 15.33
N GLU A 110 -10.17 8.94 15.12
CA GLU A 110 -10.49 9.84 13.99
C GLU A 110 -9.66 11.12 14.02
N SER A 111 -9.52 11.74 15.21
CA SER A 111 -8.72 12.96 15.39
C SER A 111 -7.26 12.79 14.92
N GLU A 112 -6.67 11.64 15.20
CA GLU A 112 -5.29 11.33 14.78
C GLU A 112 -5.20 11.10 13.28
N ARG A 113 -6.20 10.42 12.70
CA ARG A 113 -6.28 10.20 11.25
C ARG A 113 -6.41 11.51 10.49
N TRP A 114 -7.30 12.40 10.94
CA TRP A 114 -7.48 13.72 10.35
C TRP A 114 -6.27 14.62 10.52
N GLU A 115 -5.60 14.54 11.65
CA GLU A 115 -4.33 15.25 11.84
C GLU A 115 -3.23 14.76 10.90
N ALA A 116 -3.11 13.44 10.70
CA ALA A 116 -2.21 12.88 9.71
C ALA A 116 -2.55 13.36 8.28
N GLY A 117 -3.83 13.50 7.97
CA GLY A 117 -4.29 14.09 6.71
C GLY A 117 -3.88 15.54 6.55
N ARG A 118 -4.11 16.39 7.56
CA ARG A 118 -3.67 17.79 7.53
C ARG A 118 -2.15 17.92 7.33
N ARG A 119 -1.37 17.09 8.03
CA ARG A 119 0.10 17.05 7.82
C ARG A 119 0.46 16.64 6.40
N PHE A 120 -0.21 15.63 5.84
CA PHE A 120 0.01 15.20 4.46
C PHE A 120 -0.30 16.31 3.45
N MET A 121 -1.35 17.10 3.68
CA MET A 121 -1.78 18.21 2.80
C MET A 121 -1.03 19.53 3.07
N SER A 122 -0.15 19.60 4.09
CA SER A 122 0.58 20.82 4.43
C SER A 122 1.60 21.22 3.34
N GLU A 123 1.91 22.52 3.26
CA GLU A 123 2.93 23.04 2.34
C GLU A 123 4.32 22.46 2.62
N GLU A 124 4.63 22.22 3.90
CA GLU A 124 5.87 21.61 4.31
C GLU A 124 6.00 20.18 3.71
N ASN A 125 4.95 19.36 3.81
CA ASN A 125 4.97 18.03 3.19
C ASN A 125 4.99 18.10 1.66
N ARG A 126 4.31 19.07 1.04
CA ARG A 126 4.35 19.26 -0.43
C ARG A 126 5.77 19.60 -0.89
N ALA A 127 6.48 20.45 -0.16
CA ALA A 127 7.88 20.77 -0.43
C ALA A 127 8.77 19.51 -0.32
N LEU A 128 8.57 18.71 0.73
CA LEU A 128 9.27 17.45 0.92
C LEU A 128 8.97 16.44 -0.20
N VAL A 129 7.69 16.31 -0.61
CA VAL A 129 7.31 15.40 -1.72
C VAL A 129 7.96 15.85 -3.03
N ARG A 130 8.07 17.17 -3.28
CA ARG A 130 8.73 17.71 -4.48
C ARG A 130 10.24 17.39 -4.49
N GLU A 131 10.90 17.57 -3.36
CA GLU A 131 12.30 17.23 -3.20
C GLU A 131 12.55 15.72 -3.40
N GLN A 132 11.77 14.89 -2.75
CA GLN A 132 11.88 13.44 -2.87
C GLN A 132 11.52 12.93 -4.27
N ALA A 133 10.59 13.59 -4.97
CA ALA A 133 10.31 13.30 -6.37
C ALA A 133 11.56 13.51 -7.24
N ALA A 134 12.21 14.66 -7.11
CA ALA A 134 13.47 14.93 -7.81
C ALA A 134 14.55 13.89 -7.49
N PHE A 135 14.65 13.50 -6.21
CA PHE A 135 15.62 12.50 -5.74
C PHE A 135 15.33 11.10 -6.30
N SER A 136 14.06 10.74 -6.49
CA SER A 136 13.65 9.42 -7.00
C SER A 136 14.20 9.13 -8.40
N HIS A 137 14.45 10.16 -9.21
CA HIS A 137 15.02 10.03 -10.55
C HIS A 137 16.47 9.56 -10.57
N ALA A 138 17.19 9.65 -9.44
CA ALA A 138 18.53 9.08 -9.31
C ALA A 138 18.53 7.53 -9.37
N ALA A 139 17.35 6.90 -9.20
CA ALA A 139 17.12 5.46 -9.30
C ALA A 139 18.20 4.62 -8.57
N ARG A 140 18.54 5.01 -7.35
CA ARG A 140 19.61 4.39 -6.56
C ARG A 140 19.42 2.89 -6.31
N TYR A 141 18.15 2.47 -6.24
CA TYR A 141 17.76 1.10 -6.03
C TYR A 141 16.91 0.64 -7.22
N PRO A 142 17.23 -0.50 -7.87
CA PRO A 142 16.53 -0.95 -9.09
C PRO A 142 15.04 -1.22 -8.86
N ASP A 143 14.67 -1.61 -7.65
CA ASP A 143 13.29 -1.94 -7.29
C ASP A 143 12.53 -0.77 -6.63
N ASP A 144 13.11 0.43 -6.58
CA ASP A 144 12.48 1.61 -5.99
C ASP A 144 11.43 2.25 -6.91
N PHE A 145 10.72 3.22 -6.36
CA PHE A 145 9.73 4.04 -7.03
C PHE A 145 10.42 5.23 -7.71
N VAL A 146 9.90 5.63 -8.87
CA VAL A 146 10.28 6.88 -9.54
C VAL A 146 9.01 7.68 -9.79
N TYR A 147 9.00 8.94 -9.40
CA TYR A 147 7.80 9.75 -9.50
C TYR A 147 8.09 11.24 -9.69
N ASP A 148 7.13 11.92 -10.30
CA ASP A 148 7.14 13.37 -10.49
C ASP A 148 6.16 14.02 -9.53
N PHE A 149 6.52 15.18 -8.97
CA PHE A 149 5.58 16.06 -8.32
C PHE A 149 4.77 16.83 -9.37
N VAL A 150 3.45 16.97 -9.16
CA VAL A 150 2.55 17.70 -10.04
C VAL A 150 1.94 18.86 -9.26
N ALA A 151 2.31 20.09 -9.66
CA ALA A 151 1.64 21.29 -9.18
C ALA A 151 0.31 21.49 -9.91
N PRO A 152 -0.74 22.02 -9.26
CA PRO A 152 -1.98 22.35 -9.96
C PRO A 152 -1.77 23.50 -10.95
N GLY A 153 -2.44 23.42 -12.09
CA GLY A 153 -2.59 24.52 -13.02
C GLY A 153 -3.76 25.46 -12.60
N PRO A 154 -3.97 26.55 -13.34
CA PRO A 154 -4.97 27.58 -12.97
C PRO A 154 -6.42 27.06 -12.89
N ASN A 155 -6.75 26.00 -13.59
CA ASN A 155 -8.09 25.42 -13.67
C ASN A 155 -8.23 24.05 -12.98
N ASP A 156 -7.17 23.58 -12.31
CA ASP A 156 -7.19 22.29 -11.62
C ASP A 156 -7.87 22.42 -10.25
N SER A 157 -8.65 21.41 -9.88
CA SER A 157 -9.36 21.34 -8.61
C SER A 157 -8.57 20.62 -7.49
N PHE A 158 -7.42 20.01 -7.82
CA PHE A 158 -6.57 19.35 -6.83
C PHE A 158 -5.52 20.33 -6.28
N GLU A 159 -5.00 20.04 -5.07
CA GLU A 159 -4.00 20.90 -4.41
C GLU A 159 -2.56 20.51 -4.78
N PHE A 160 -2.31 19.25 -5.00
CA PHE A 160 -1.07 18.74 -5.59
C PHE A 160 -1.27 17.30 -6.09
N GLY A 161 -0.31 16.80 -6.84
CA GLY A 161 -0.34 15.44 -7.34
C GLY A 161 1.03 14.78 -7.42
N VAL A 162 1.01 13.48 -7.73
CA VAL A 162 2.20 12.69 -8.00
C VAL A 162 1.93 11.79 -9.21
N ASN A 163 2.86 11.75 -10.16
CA ASN A 163 2.85 10.78 -11.24
C ASN A 163 3.94 9.73 -11.01
N TYR A 164 3.57 8.52 -10.60
CA TYR A 164 4.52 7.43 -10.47
C TYR A 164 4.89 6.88 -11.85
N ARG A 165 6.17 7.01 -12.25
CA ARG A 165 6.76 6.49 -13.50
C ARG A 165 7.28 5.07 -13.35
N ALA A 166 7.69 4.69 -12.14
CA ALA A 166 8.01 3.33 -11.77
C ALA A 166 7.44 3.03 -10.38
N CYS A 167 6.98 1.81 -10.19
CA CYS A 167 6.39 1.36 -8.93
C CYS A 167 7.10 0.09 -8.45
N GLY A 168 7.63 0.13 -7.24
CA GLY A 168 8.30 -1.02 -6.65
C GLY A 168 7.38 -2.23 -6.50
N PHE A 169 6.08 -2.03 -6.21
CA PHE A 169 5.12 -3.12 -6.17
C PHE A 169 4.84 -3.74 -7.55
N CYS A 170 4.85 -2.94 -8.63
CA CYS A 170 4.74 -3.49 -9.99
C CYS A 170 5.94 -4.38 -10.31
N LYS A 171 7.16 -3.91 -10.02
CA LYS A 171 8.40 -4.68 -10.21
C LYS A 171 8.40 -5.96 -9.35
N PHE A 172 7.97 -5.85 -8.09
CA PHE A 172 7.82 -6.99 -7.20
C PHE A 172 6.84 -8.02 -7.78
N ALA A 173 5.65 -7.58 -8.18
CA ALA A 173 4.62 -8.44 -8.73
C ALA A 173 5.07 -9.13 -10.02
N GLU A 174 5.75 -8.40 -10.90
CA GLU A 174 6.32 -8.97 -12.13
C GLU A 174 7.36 -10.04 -11.84
N LYS A 175 8.29 -9.75 -10.92
CA LYS A 175 9.38 -10.66 -10.54
C LYS A 175 8.89 -11.97 -9.94
N TYR A 176 7.77 -11.94 -9.21
CA TYR A 176 7.28 -13.10 -8.46
C TYR A 176 5.95 -13.67 -8.98
N GLY A 177 5.44 -13.18 -10.10
CA GLY A 177 4.21 -13.68 -10.73
C GLY A 177 2.94 -13.33 -9.97
N ASP A 178 2.87 -12.13 -9.40
CA ASP A 178 1.75 -11.65 -8.56
C ASP A 178 0.95 -10.53 -9.21
N GLN A 179 1.01 -10.39 -10.54
CA GLN A 179 0.32 -9.30 -11.26
C GLN A 179 -1.19 -9.33 -11.06
N ASP A 180 -1.78 -10.51 -10.87
CA ASP A 180 -3.20 -10.71 -10.59
C ASP A 180 -3.62 -10.25 -9.16
N ILE A 181 -2.68 -10.24 -8.21
CA ILE A 181 -2.88 -9.76 -6.84
C ILE A 181 -2.65 -8.24 -6.74
N LEU A 182 -1.78 -7.69 -7.59
CA LEU A 182 -1.36 -6.28 -7.52
C LEU A 182 -2.52 -5.26 -7.49
N PRO A 183 -3.64 -5.44 -8.22
CA PRO A 183 -4.79 -4.55 -8.10
C PRO A 183 -5.37 -4.44 -6.69
N SER A 184 -5.18 -5.47 -5.83
CA SER A 184 -5.58 -5.42 -4.41
C SER A 184 -4.79 -4.36 -3.66
N ILE A 185 -3.48 -4.25 -3.92
CA ILE A 185 -2.62 -3.24 -3.29
C ILE A 185 -2.94 -1.84 -3.82
N CYS A 186 -3.09 -1.70 -5.14
CA CYS A 186 -3.41 -0.42 -5.76
C CYS A 186 -4.75 0.15 -5.27
N GLY A 187 -5.72 -0.70 -4.93
CA GLY A 187 -7.03 -0.28 -4.42
C GLY A 187 -6.98 0.32 -3.01
N LEU A 188 -5.98 -0.03 -2.21
CA LEU A 188 -5.85 0.38 -0.81
C LEU A 188 -5.60 1.90 -0.66
N ASP A 189 -5.03 2.54 -1.67
CA ASP A 189 -4.73 3.97 -1.65
C ASP A 189 -5.96 4.82 -1.37
N PHE A 190 -7.11 4.48 -1.99
CA PHE A 190 -8.35 5.24 -1.78
C PHE A 190 -8.77 5.24 -0.32
N ALA A 191 -8.81 4.08 0.34
CA ALA A 191 -9.12 3.97 1.76
C ALA A 191 -8.08 4.68 2.63
N ALA A 192 -6.79 4.58 2.29
CA ALA A 192 -5.71 5.23 3.03
C ALA A 192 -5.84 6.75 3.08
N TYR A 193 -6.27 7.37 2.00
CA TYR A 193 -6.44 8.83 1.93
C TYR A 193 -7.80 9.27 2.44
N GLU A 194 -8.89 8.62 2.04
CA GLU A 194 -10.25 8.95 2.46
C GLU A 194 -10.39 8.96 3.99
N THR A 195 -9.89 7.93 4.68
CA THR A 195 -9.96 7.84 6.15
C THR A 195 -9.19 8.95 6.88
N ARG A 196 -8.38 9.74 6.17
CA ARG A 196 -7.62 10.89 6.66
C ARG A 196 -8.20 12.23 6.22
N GLY A 197 -9.38 12.25 5.61
CA GLY A 197 -9.98 13.47 5.08
C GLY A 197 -9.28 13.99 3.81
N ILE A 198 -8.76 13.10 2.98
CA ILE A 198 -8.11 13.43 1.73
C ILE A 198 -8.87 12.75 0.59
N LYS A 199 -9.32 13.52 -0.38
CA LYS A 199 -9.85 13.01 -1.64
C LYS A 199 -8.68 12.65 -2.56
N LEU A 200 -8.63 11.38 -2.97
CA LEU A 200 -7.73 10.91 -4.01
C LEU A 200 -8.49 10.75 -5.33
N GLU A 201 -8.05 11.44 -6.36
CA GLU A 201 -8.45 11.18 -7.74
C GLU A 201 -7.27 10.47 -8.45
N ARG A 202 -7.57 9.31 -9.03
CA ARG A 202 -6.62 8.52 -9.81
C ARG A 202 -7.37 7.75 -10.88
N THR A 203 -7.14 8.07 -12.14
CA THR A 203 -7.86 7.51 -13.29
C THR A 203 -7.07 6.43 -14.03
N GLN A 204 -5.77 6.32 -13.75
CA GLN A 204 -4.88 5.35 -14.41
C GLN A 204 -3.78 4.85 -13.49
N THR A 205 -3.28 3.63 -13.76
CA THR A 205 -2.18 3.01 -12.99
C THR A 205 -1.23 2.26 -13.90
N LEU A 206 0.04 2.15 -13.46
CA LEU A 206 1.04 1.27 -14.08
C LEU A 206 0.56 -0.19 -14.10
N ALA A 207 -0.06 -0.64 -13.01
CA ALA A 207 -0.63 -1.99 -12.92
C ALA A 207 -1.76 -2.24 -13.94
N GLY A 208 -2.44 -1.19 -14.40
CA GLY A 208 -3.45 -1.23 -15.47
C GLY A 208 -2.87 -1.03 -16.86
N GLY A 209 -1.54 -1.00 -17.02
CA GLY A 209 -0.87 -0.84 -18.32
C GLY A 209 -0.68 0.61 -18.79
N ALA A 210 -1.01 1.61 -17.96
CA ALA A 210 -0.76 3.00 -18.29
C ALA A 210 0.72 3.37 -18.12
N ALA A 211 1.16 4.46 -18.76
CA ALA A 211 2.54 4.95 -18.69
C ALA A 211 2.93 5.47 -17.28
N HIS A 212 1.97 5.78 -16.44
CA HIS A 212 2.17 6.22 -15.05
C HIS A 212 0.89 6.09 -14.23
N CYS A 213 1.01 6.10 -12.90
CA CYS A 213 -0.14 6.30 -12.02
C CYS A 213 -0.32 7.80 -11.77
N ASN A 214 -1.51 8.34 -11.94
CA ASN A 214 -1.80 9.76 -11.75
C ASN A 214 -2.56 10.01 -10.44
N PHE A 215 -1.85 10.35 -9.39
CA PHE A 215 -2.46 10.71 -8.10
C PHE A 215 -2.72 12.21 -8.05
N ARG A 216 -3.94 12.60 -7.64
CA ARG A 216 -4.33 14.00 -7.42
C ARG A 216 -5.01 14.07 -6.06
N PHE A 217 -4.54 14.98 -5.21
CA PHE A 217 -4.95 15.09 -3.82
C PHE A 217 -5.64 16.42 -3.57
N SER A 218 -6.76 16.36 -2.85
CA SER A 218 -7.52 17.52 -2.35
C SER A 218 -7.93 17.27 -0.91
N SER A 219 -7.96 18.30 -0.09
CA SER A 219 -8.51 18.22 1.27
C SER A 219 -10.03 18.01 1.18
N MET A 220 -10.57 17.13 2.03
CA MET A 220 -12.01 16.98 2.21
C MET A 220 -12.51 17.94 3.29
N ASN A 221 -13.68 18.55 3.09
CA ASN A 221 -14.36 19.28 4.13
C ASN A 221 -15.12 18.30 5.04
N ALA A 222 -15.36 18.70 6.29
CA ALA A 222 -16.12 17.88 7.25
C ALA A 222 -17.53 17.52 6.77
N THR A 223 -18.06 18.24 5.78
CA THR A 223 -19.37 18.01 5.15
C THR A 223 -19.34 16.97 4.01
N ASP A 224 -18.15 16.56 3.56
CA ASP A 224 -17.99 15.63 2.43
C ASP A 224 -18.00 14.14 2.86
N THR A 225 -18.14 13.87 4.17
CA THR A 225 -18.12 12.54 4.77
C THR A 225 -19.50 11.98 5.18
N ALA A 226 -20.59 12.57 4.64
CA ALA A 226 -21.95 12.12 4.93
C ALA A 226 -22.50 11.11 3.91
#